data_1db281a2415e4511ce5edf6bcac8cb1d
#
_entry.id   1db281a2415e4511ce5edf6bcac8cb1d
#
_cell.length_a   1.000
_cell.length_b   1.000
_cell.length_c   1.000
_cell.angle_alpha   90.00
_cell.angle_beta   90.00
_cell.angle_gamma   90.00
#
_symmetry.space_group_name_H-M   'P 1'
#
loop_
_entity.id
_entity.type
_entity.pdbx_description
1 polymer ?
#
loop_
_entity_poly.entity_id
_entity_poly.type
_entity_poly.pdbx_seq_one_letter_code
_entity_poly.pdbx_strand_id
1 'polypeptide(L)'
;MYKTLLLATLLASTAAHATDGKALAKAQDIPHPAVIAHRGASFDAPESTTPAYLLARELGADYLEMDLQRTRDGVLVVVHDDVLARTSDVAARYPERKASPVSAFTLAELKALDAGSWFNKAYPERAREAFKGQRILTLDEVIDIAEGNPERHPGLYIETKEPAQFPGIEQDLKKRLEARGWLDKPGKVILQTFDRNSLKLLHEAMPQVPKILLLWVAKGSIEPASGQDFAESGEQDKSAFYARQQPKDRAEFLRWLDYAKAGGAIGTGPSAIRTDLGEQSYSDLIQPWMNQASHDKGLLVHVYTLDEAVDFDKAMKAGVDGIFTNRAGELMRFYKRPMPQNEGQLLRKLGY
;
A
#
# COMPACT_ATOMS: atom_id res chain seq x y z
N MET A 1 -33.40 45.33 -51.48
CA MET A 1 -33.79 44.70 -50.24
C MET A 1 -32.86 43.50 -49.95
N TYR A 2 -31.78 43.72 -49.24
CA TYR A 2 -30.85 42.63 -48.84
C TYR A 2 -31.20 42.18 -47.39
N LYS A 3 -31.59 40.92 -47.27
CA LYS A 3 -31.79 40.31 -45.94
C LYS A 3 -30.45 39.70 -45.45
N THR A 4 -29.88 40.30 -44.42
CA THR A 4 -28.69 39.80 -43.74
C THR A 4 -29.13 38.70 -42.76
N LEU A 5 -28.68 37.46 -43.00
CA LEU A 5 -28.88 36.35 -42.06
C LEU A 5 -27.75 36.39 -41.01
N LEU A 6 -28.08 36.69 -39.78
CA LEU A 6 -27.17 36.53 -38.61
C LEU A 6 -27.17 35.06 -38.21
N LEU A 7 -26.04 34.39 -38.38
CA LEU A 7 -25.78 33.05 -37.87
C LEU A 7 -25.25 33.18 -36.41
N ALA A 8 -26.08 32.90 -35.43
CA ALA A 8 -25.66 32.85 -34.02
C ALA A 8 -25.00 31.49 -33.77
N THR A 9 -23.68 31.46 -33.65
CA THR A 9 -22.93 30.30 -33.20
C THR A 9 -23.07 30.16 -31.69
N LEU A 10 -23.85 29.17 -31.22
CA LEU A 10 -23.87 28.74 -29.83
C LEU A 10 -22.54 28.04 -29.56
N LEU A 11 -21.65 28.71 -28.83
CA LEU A 11 -20.52 28.08 -28.16
C LEU A 11 -21.08 27.34 -26.96
N ALA A 12 -21.29 26.02 -27.07
CA ALA A 12 -21.51 25.14 -25.92
C ALA A 12 -20.18 25.02 -25.18
N SER A 13 -20.01 25.78 -24.09
CA SER A 13 -18.95 25.57 -23.13
C SER A 13 -19.25 24.24 -22.43
N THR A 14 -18.59 23.16 -22.83
CA THR A 14 -18.50 21.95 -22.01
C THR A 14 -17.71 22.32 -20.78
N ALA A 15 -18.41 22.60 -19.67
CA ALA A 15 -17.80 22.63 -18.37
C ALA A 15 -17.19 21.24 -18.15
N ALA A 16 -15.86 21.14 -18.21
CA ALA A 16 -15.17 19.95 -17.79
C ALA A 16 -15.53 19.76 -16.32
N HIS A 17 -16.41 18.81 -16.03
CA HIS A 17 -16.67 18.40 -14.66
C HIS A 17 -15.35 17.81 -14.15
N ALA A 18 -14.78 18.40 -13.08
CA ALA A 18 -13.66 17.83 -12.38
C ALA A 18 -14.02 16.37 -12.07
N THR A 19 -13.17 15.45 -12.49
CA THR A 19 -13.42 14.01 -12.25
C THR A 19 -13.37 13.79 -10.74
N ASP A 20 -14.45 13.22 -10.19
CA ASP A 20 -14.59 12.95 -8.75
C ASP A 20 -13.98 11.58 -8.44
N GLY A 21 -13.05 11.52 -7.49
CA GLY A 21 -12.42 10.28 -7.03
C GLY A 21 -13.43 9.20 -6.62
N LYS A 22 -14.56 9.60 -6.02
CA LYS A 22 -15.65 8.68 -5.69
C LYS A 22 -16.26 8.01 -6.92
N ALA A 23 -16.41 8.75 -8.02
CA ALA A 23 -16.91 8.18 -9.27
C ALA A 23 -15.90 7.20 -9.87
N LEU A 24 -14.60 7.52 -9.81
CA LEU A 24 -13.52 6.64 -10.25
C LEU A 24 -13.50 5.34 -9.43
N ALA A 25 -13.57 5.44 -8.10
CA ALA A 25 -13.60 4.27 -7.21
C ALA A 25 -14.80 3.38 -7.50
N LYS A 26 -16.00 3.98 -7.66
CA LYS A 26 -17.22 3.25 -7.99
C LYS A 26 -17.10 2.49 -9.32
N ALA A 27 -16.45 3.06 -10.32
CA ALA A 27 -16.25 2.41 -11.62
C ALA A 27 -15.33 1.18 -11.54
N GLN A 28 -14.58 1.01 -10.43
CA GLN A 28 -13.68 -0.11 -10.16
C GLN A 28 -14.19 -1.02 -9.04
N ASP A 29 -15.41 -0.82 -8.54
CA ASP A 29 -15.97 -1.52 -7.36
C ASP A 29 -15.10 -1.38 -6.10
N ILE A 30 -14.36 -0.27 -5.97
CA ILE A 30 -13.48 0.02 -4.83
C ILE A 30 -14.26 0.84 -3.78
N PRO A 31 -14.22 0.46 -2.48
CA PRO A 31 -14.76 1.27 -1.40
C PRO A 31 -14.18 2.69 -1.37
N HIS A 32 -15.01 3.70 -1.06
CA HIS A 32 -14.56 5.10 -1.02
C HIS A 32 -15.10 5.85 0.20
N PRO A 33 -14.23 6.50 0.98
CA PRO A 33 -12.77 6.35 0.99
C PRO A 33 -12.35 4.95 1.48
N ALA A 34 -11.29 4.38 0.90
CA ALA A 34 -10.85 3.03 1.25
C ALA A 34 -10.03 3.00 2.55
N VAL A 35 -10.23 1.96 3.38
CA VAL A 35 -9.40 1.63 4.55
C VAL A 35 -8.46 0.48 4.16
N ILE A 36 -7.17 0.77 4.02
CA ILE A 36 -6.15 -0.17 3.59
C ILE A 36 -5.26 -0.48 4.79
N ALA A 37 -5.38 -1.70 5.34
CA ALA A 37 -4.65 -2.12 6.53
C ALA A 37 -3.20 -2.50 6.15
N HIS A 38 -2.27 -1.56 6.32
CA HIS A 38 -0.86 -1.65 5.93
C HIS A 38 -0.14 -2.74 6.70
N ARG A 39 0.19 -3.85 6.02
CA ARG A 39 0.75 -5.08 6.59
C ARG A 39 -0.14 -5.68 7.69
N GLY A 40 -1.47 -5.52 7.54
CA GLY A 40 -2.46 -5.81 8.56
C GLY A 40 -2.70 -4.65 9.53
N ALA A 41 -3.26 -4.92 10.71
CA ALA A 41 -3.37 -3.94 11.81
C ALA A 41 -2.03 -3.87 12.56
N SER A 42 -0.98 -3.39 11.88
CA SER A 42 0.42 -3.51 12.26
C SER A 42 0.83 -2.60 13.43
N PHE A 43 -0.01 -1.64 13.81
CA PHE A 43 0.17 -0.91 15.07
C PHE A 43 -0.14 -1.78 16.30
N ASP A 44 -1.15 -2.64 16.22
CA ASP A 44 -1.68 -3.41 17.34
C ASP A 44 -1.11 -4.84 17.44
N ALA A 45 -0.50 -5.33 16.36
CA ALA A 45 0.08 -6.67 16.27
C ALA A 45 1.30 -6.70 15.32
N PRO A 46 2.21 -7.70 15.42
CA PRO A 46 3.38 -7.76 14.55
C PRO A 46 3.00 -7.73 13.08
N GLU A 47 3.60 -6.80 12.31
CA GLU A 47 3.31 -6.62 10.88
C GLU A 47 3.42 -7.94 10.10
N SER A 48 2.58 -8.10 9.08
CA SER A 48 2.60 -9.23 8.13
C SER A 48 2.47 -10.62 8.78
N THR A 49 1.84 -10.69 9.97
CA THR A 49 1.60 -11.94 10.70
C THR A 49 0.12 -12.26 10.83
N THR A 50 -0.19 -13.48 11.23
CA THR A 50 -1.57 -13.93 11.43
C THR A 50 -2.39 -13.00 12.32
N PRO A 51 -1.95 -12.60 13.54
CA PRO A 51 -2.73 -11.70 14.38
C PRO A 51 -2.99 -10.34 13.75
N ALA A 52 -2.03 -9.77 12.99
CA ALA A 52 -2.22 -8.48 12.34
C ALA A 52 -3.29 -8.53 11.24
N TYR A 53 -3.27 -9.56 10.40
CA TYR A 53 -4.27 -9.72 9.34
C TYR A 53 -5.64 -10.13 9.86
N LEU A 54 -5.71 -11.04 10.83
CA LEU A 54 -6.98 -11.41 11.47
C LEU A 54 -7.63 -10.19 12.14
N LEU A 55 -6.85 -9.40 12.86
CA LEU A 55 -7.36 -8.18 13.50
C LEU A 55 -7.87 -7.18 12.46
N ALA A 56 -7.11 -6.92 11.39
CA ALA A 56 -7.54 -6.02 10.32
C ALA A 56 -8.86 -6.46 9.67
N ARG A 57 -9.02 -7.77 9.42
CA ARG A 57 -10.26 -8.36 8.92
C ARG A 57 -11.43 -8.13 9.87
N GLU A 58 -11.26 -8.45 11.14
CA GLU A 58 -12.33 -8.34 12.14
C GLU A 58 -12.70 -6.88 12.44
N LEU A 59 -11.76 -5.95 12.34
CA LEU A 59 -12.03 -4.51 12.41
C LEU A 59 -12.89 -4.02 11.23
N GLY A 60 -12.88 -4.73 10.10
CA GLY A 60 -13.64 -4.38 8.90
C GLY A 60 -12.87 -3.50 7.92
N ALA A 61 -11.53 -3.61 7.88
CA ALA A 61 -10.73 -2.99 6.84
C ALA A 61 -11.21 -3.45 5.45
N ASP A 62 -11.16 -2.54 4.47
CA ASP A 62 -11.57 -2.86 3.10
C ASP A 62 -10.56 -3.78 2.41
N TYR A 63 -9.26 -3.59 2.72
CA TYR A 63 -8.17 -4.37 2.16
C TYR A 63 -7.14 -4.78 3.21
N LEU A 64 -6.62 -6.01 3.06
CA LEU A 64 -5.40 -6.47 3.69
C LEU A 64 -4.24 -6.15 2.75
N GLU A 65 -3.38 -5.23 3.16
CA GLU A 65 -2.21 -4.89 2.34
C GLU A 65 -1.02 -5.77 2.71
N MET A 66 -0.20 -6.10 1.71
CA MET A 66 0.94 -6.98 1.85
C MET A 66 2.03 -6.74 0.80
N ASP A 67 3.28 -6.97 1.22
CA ASP A 67 4.48 -6.91 0.41
C ASP A 67 4.93 -8.32 0.01
N LEU A 68 4.93 -8.65 -1.28
CA LEU A 68 5.34 -9.97 -1.76
C LEU A 68 6.80 -10.00 -2.18
N GLN A 69 7.49 -11.01 -1.67
CA GLN A 69 8.80 -11.47 -2.11
C GLN A 69 8.73 -12.97 -2.41
N ARG A 70 9.81 -13.54 -2.97
CA ARG A 70 9.86 -14.95 -3.36
C ARG A 70 11.01 -15.66 -2.67
N THR A 71 10.75 -16.82 -2.08
CA THR A 71 11.77 -17.69 -1.48
C THR A 71 12.69 -18.30 -2.54
N ARG A 72 13.82 -18.86 -2.11
CA ARG A 72 14.75 -19.61 -2.97
C ARG A 72 14.08 -20.78 -3.70
N ASP A 73 13.10 -21.43 -3.06
CA ASP A 73 12.33 -22.55 -3.62
C ASP A 73 11.01 -22.12 -4.29
N GLY A 74 10.87 -20.81 -4.60
CA GLY A 74 9.84 -20.29 -5.50
C GLY A 74 8.49 -20.00 -4.87
N VAL A 75 8.37 -19.95 -3.54
CA VAL A 75 7.12 -19.66 -2.84
C VAL A 75 6.97 -18.15 -2.60
N LEU A 76 5.78 -17.59 -2.87
CA LEU A 76 5.45 -16.20 -2.56
C LEU A 76 5.19 -16.04 -1.06
N VAL A 77 5.97 -15.19 -0.41
CA VAL A 77 5.91 -14.89 1.03
C VAL A 77 5.69 -13.41 1.28
N VAL A 78 5.12 -13.10 2.43
CA VAL A 78 4.72 -11.74 2.81
C VAL A 78 5.76 -11.16 3.77
N VAL A 79 6.65 -10.33 3.22
CA VAL A 79 7.75 -9.67 3.95
C VAL A 79 8.06 -8.33 3.29
N HIS A 80 8.12 -7.25 4.09
CA HIS A 80 8.43 -5.92 3.58
C HIS A 80 9.91 -5.70 3.29
N ASP A 81 10.78 -5.96 4.28
CA ASP A 81 12.20 -5.61 4.19
C ASP A 81 12.96 -6.60 3.31
N ASP A 82 14.00 -6.12 2.63
CA ASP A 82 14.89 -6.98 1.83
C ASP A 82 15.59 -8.04 2.68
N VAL A 83 15.87 -7.70 3.96
CA VAL A 83 16.51 -8.58 4.93
C VAL A 83 15.62 -8.77 6.16
N LEU A 84 15.70 -9.93 6.78
CA LEU A 84 14.77 -10.38 7.83
C LEU A 84 15.11 -9.87 9.25
N ALA A 85 16.19 -9.10 9.41
CA ALA A 85 16.77 -8.81 10.72
C ALA A 85 15.88 -7.93 11.63
N ARG A 86 15.06 -7.03 11.05
CA ARG A 86 14.19 -6.14 11.83
C ARG A 86 13.00 -6.89 12.44
N THR A 87 12.41 -7.80 11.68
CA THR A 87 11.11 -8.42 12.00
C THR A 87 11.21 -9.92 12.33
N SER A 88 12.43 -10.45 12.55
CA SER A 88 12.59 -11.85 12.93
C SER A 88 13.83 -12.10 13.77
N ASP A 89 13.95 -13.35 14.27
CA ASP A 89 15.11 -13.86 15.00
C ASP A 89 16.21 -14.42 14.07
N VAL A 90 16.25 -14.02 12.79
CA VAL A 90 17.20 -14.53 11.79
C VAL A 90 18.66 -14.42 12.24
N ALA A 91 19.01 -13.34 12.96
CA ALA A 91 20.38 -13.14 13.46
C ALA A 91 20.78 -14.19 14.49
N ALA A 92 19.84 -14.72 15.28
CA ALA A 92 20.09 -15.78 16.24
C ALA A 92 20.08 -17.17 15.58
N ARG A 93 19.13 -17.40 14.67
CA ARG A 93 18.93 -18.70 14.04
C ARG A 93 19.88 -18.99 12.88
N TYR A 94 20.21 -17.94 12.11
CA TYR A 94 21.10 -18.03 10.92
C TYR A 94 22.15 -16.90 10.94
N PRO A 95 23.06 -16.85 11.92
CA PRO A 95 23.98 -15.72 12.13
C PRO A 95 24.83 -15.39 10.89
N GLU A 96 25.25 -16.39 10.13
CA GLU A 96 26.04 -16.22 8.92
C GLU A 96 25.25 -15.64 7.74
N ARG A 97 23.92 -15.70 7.81
CA ARG A 97 23.00 -15.21 6.76
C ARG A 97 22.06 -14.10 7.25
N LYS A 98 22.35 -13.47 8.40
CA LYS A 98 21.48 -12.43 8.99
C LYS A 98 21.23 -11.23 8.09
N ALA A 99 22.14 -10.94 7.16
CA ALA A 99 22.05 -9.86 6.19
C ALA A 99 21.73 -10.38 4.76
N SER A 100 21.37 -11.65 4.61
CA SER A 100 20.98 -12.21 3.32
C SER A 100 19.55 -11.80 2.95
N PRO A 101 19.25 -11.61 1.66
CA PRO A 101 17.90 -11.31 1.20
C PRO A 101 16.95 -12.49 1.40
N VAL A 102 15.66 -12.24 1.38
CA VAL A 102 14.60 -13.26 1.48
C VAL A 102 14.82 -14.40 0.47
N SER A 103 15.24 -14.07 -0.75
CA SER A 103 15.55 -15.04 -1.82
C SER A 103 16.68 -16.04 -1.51
N ALA A 104 17.45 -15.80 -0.45
CA ALA A 104 18.49 -16.76 -0.02
C ALA A 104 17.93 -17.89 0.85
N PHE A 105 16.68 -17.82 1.30
CA PHE A 105 16.05 -18.78 2.22
C PHE A 105 14.96 -19.59 1.50
N THR A 106 14.83 -20.87 1.88
CA THR A 106 13.66 -21.69 1.53
C THR A 106 12.47 -21.35 2.40
N LEU A 107 11.26 -21.74 1.98
CA LEU A 107 10.07 -21.60 2.81
C LEU A 107 10.23 -22.27 4.19
N ALA A 108 10.80 -23.47 4.23
CA ALA A 108 11.02 -24.20 5.48
C ALA A 108 11.93 -23.44 6.45
N GLU A 109 12.99 -22.79 5.93
CA GLU A 109 13.88 -21.94 6.74
C GLU A 109 13.16 -20.71 7.24
N LEU A 110 12.35 -20.04 6.41
CA LEU A 110 11.55 -18.86 6.82
C LEU A 110 10.48 -19.24 7.86
N LYS A 111 9.81 -20.36 7.69
CA LYS A 111 8.80 -20.87 8.64
C LYS A 111 9.41 -21.28 10.00
N ALA A 112 10.71 -21.49 10.09
CA ALA A 112 11.40 -21.76 11.34
C ALA A 112 11.65 -20.47 12.16
N LEU A 113 11.62 -19.28 11.54
CA LEU A 113 11.87 -18.00 12.24
C LEU A 113 10.70 -17.57 13.13
N ASP A 114 11.03 -16.88 14.20
CA ASP A 114 10.07 -16.12 15.02
C ASP A 114 9.94 -14.70 14.45
N ALA A 115 8.79 -14.42 13.86
CA ALA A 115 8.45 -13.12 13.27
C ALA A 115 7.55 -12.26 14.18
N GLY A 116 7.37 -12.61 15.44
CA GLY A 116 6.48 -11.88 16.35
C GLY A 116 7.16 -11.29 17.59
N SER A 117 8.16 -11.96 18.17
CA SER A 117 8.81 -11.53 19.41
C SER A 117 9.50 -10.17 19.33
N TRP A 118 9.94 -9.74 18.15
CA TRP A 118 10.51 -8.42 17.93
C TRP A 118 9.54 -7.29 18.30
N PHE A 119 8.24 -7.48 18.00
CA PHE A 119 7.19 -6.50 18.27
C PHE A 119 7.04 -6.25 19.79
N ASN A 120 7.02 -7.32 20.59
CA ASN A 120 6.95 -7.22 22.04
C ASN A 120 8.13 -6.45 22.65
N LYS A 121 9.28 -6.53 21.99
CA LYS A 121 10.49 -5.80 22.38
C LYS A 121 10.42 -4.31 21.99
N ALA A 122 9.96 -4.05 20.78
CA ALA A 122 9.87 -2.69 20.25
C ALA A 122 8.73 -1.89 20.89
N TYR A 123 7.63 -2.58 21.25
CA TYR A 123 6.40 -1.97 21.75
C TYR A 123 5.88 -2.69 23.01
N PRO A 124 6.55 -2.54 24.15
CA PRO A 124 6.22 -3.26 25.39
C PRO A 124 4.81 -2.97 25.90
N GLU A 125 4.25 -1.78 25.61
CA GLU A 125 2.90 -1.38 26.00
C GLU A 125 1.80 -2.10 25.20
N ARG A 126 2.14 -2.69 24.07
CA ARG A 126 1.25 -3.48 23.17
C ARG A 126 1.64 -4.95 23.12
N ALA A 127 2.67 -5.32 23.89
CA ALA A 127 3.20 -6.67 23.90
C ALA A 127 2.15 -7.71 24.37
N ARG A 128 2.16 -8.88 23.74
CA ARG A 128 1.32 -10.02 24.10
C ARG A 128 2.14 -11.31 24.03
N GLU A 129 1.93 -12.22 24.99
CA GLU A 129 2.63 -13.52 25.00
C GLU A 129 2.35 -14.31 23.70
N ALA A 130 1.11 -14.27 23.23
CA ALA A 130 0.69 -14.96 22.01
C ALA A 130 1.29 -14.39 20.70
N PHE A 131 1.99 -13.26 20.74
CA PHE A 131 2.73 -12.75 19.57
C PHE A 131 4.08 -13.45 19.40
N LYS A 132 4.62 -14.06 20.45
CA LYS A 132 5.87 -14.84 20.33
C LYS A 132 5.66 -16.05 19.43
N GLY A 133 6.68 -16.32 18.61
CA GLY A 133 6.66 -17.46 17.72
C GLY A 133 5.75 -17.33 16.49
N GLN A 134 5.20 -16.14 16.21
CA GLN A 134 4.47 -15.93 14.96
C GLN A 134 5.38 -16.19 13.75
N ARG A 135 4.80 -16.63 12.64
CA ARG A 135 5.52 -17.08 11.45
C ARG A 135 5.37 -16.12 10.29
N ILE A 136 6.38 -16.08 9.42
CA ILE A 136 6.27 -15.44 8.11
C ILE A 136 5.21 -16.18 7.30
N LEU A 137 4.25 -15.41 6.74
CA LEU A 137 3.13 -15.97 5.99
C LEU A 137 3.46 -16.10 4.49
N THR A 138 2.83 -17.08 3.85
CA THR A 138 2.72 -17.15 2.40
C THR A 138 1.53 -16.32 1.93
N LEU A 139 1.48 -16.00 0.63
CA LEU A 139 0.30 -15.39 0.01
C LEU A 139 -0.97 -16.22 0.26
N ASP A 140 -0.87 -17.54 0.18
CA ASP A 140 -2.03 -18.43 0.42
C ASP A 140 -2.60 -18.32 1.82
N GLU A 141 -1.73 -18.26 2.83
CA GLU A 141 -2.18 -18.12 4.22
C GLU A 141 -2.88 -16.78 4.45
N VAL A 142 -2.47 -15.70 3.77
CA VAL A 142 -3.20 -14.43 3.84
C VAL A 142 -4.52 -14.51 3.08
N ILE A 143 -4.59 -15.20 1.95
CA ILE A 143 -5.84 -15.47 1.24
C ILE A 143 -6.80 -16.28 2.14
N ASP A 144 -6.31 -17.33 2.83
CA ASP A 144 -7.12 -18.10 3.77
C ASP A 144 -7.67 -17.23 4.90
N ILE A 145 -6.87 -16.28 5.40
CA ILE A 145 -7.34 -15.30 6.38
C ILE A 145 -8.45 -14.43 5.76
N ALA A 146 -8.27 -13.90 4.56
CA ALA A 146 -9.27 -13.05 3.92
C ALA A 146 -10.61 -13.79 3.67
N GLU A 147 -10.55 -15.08 3.37
CA GLU A 147 -11.71 -15.95 3.12
C GLU A 147 -12.34 -16.55 4.41
N GLY A 148 -11.59 -16.53 5.51
CA GLY A 148 -11.93 -17.29 6.73
C GLY A 148 -13.11 -16.76 7.56
N ASN A 149 -13.79 -15.68 7.14
CA ASN A 149 -15.00 -15.17 7.80
C ASN A 149 -16.04 -14.75 6.76
N PRO A 150 -17.20 -15.43 6.65
CA PRO A 150 -18.21 -15.13 5.64
C PRO A 150 -18.88 -13.76 5.79
N GLU A 151 -18.76 -13.12 6.95
CA GLU A 151 -19.30 -11.79 7.22
C GLU A 151 -18.26 -10.67 7.01
N ARG A 152 -17.00 -11.03 6.81
CA ARG A 152 -15.86 -10.11 6.72
C ARG A 152 -14.94 -10.53 5.58
N HIS A 153 -15.18 -9.98 4.40
CA HIS A 153 -14.44 -10.30 3.19
C HIS A 153 -13.59 -9.11 2.70
N PRO A 154 -12.47 -8.80 3.37
CA PRO A 154 -11.56 -7.79 2.85
C PRO A 154 -11.02 -8.21 1.49
N GLY A 155 -10.69 -7.22 0.66
CA GLY A 155 -9.88 -7.44 -0.52
C GLY A 155 -8.40 -7.64 -0.17
N LEU A 156 -7.60 -7.92 -1.19
CA LEU A 156 -6.14 -8.02 -1.11
C LEU A 156 -5.53 -6.82 -1.81
N TYR A 157 -4.57 -6.15 -1.17
CA TYR A 157 -3.81 -5.07 -1.76
C TYR A 157 -2.33 -5.49 -1.78
N ILE A 158 -1.80 -5.82 -2.95
CA ILE A 158 -0.60 -6.64 -3.09
C ILE A 158 0.52 -5.85 -3.77
N GLU A 159 1.63 -5.62 -3.06
CA GLU A 159 2.85 -5.05 -3.62
C GLU A 159 3.78 -6.15 -4.17
N THR A 160 4.26 -5.98 -5.42
CA THR A 160 5.46 -6.69 -5.89
C THR A 160 6.69 -5.92 -5.39
N LYS A 161 7.29 -6.45 -4.31
CA LYS A 161 8.45 -5.83 -3.65
C LYS A 161 9.73 -6.18 -4.39
N GLU A 162 10.59 -5.16 -4.62
CA GLU A 162 11.88 -5.32 -5.29
C GLU A 162 11.85 -6.27 -6.51
N PRO A 163 10.91 -6.09 -7.48
CA PRO A 163 10.63 -7.09 -8.53
C PRO A 163 11.85 -7.40 -9.40
N ALA A 164 12.81 -6.48 -9.48
CA ALA A 164 14.08 -6.72 -10.18
C ALA A 164 14.91 -7.86 -9.55
N GLN A 165 14.75 -8.12 -8.24
CA GLN A 165 15.38 -9.24 -7.54
C GLN A 165 14.63 -10.56 -7.76
N PHE A 166 13.40 -10.51 -8.25
CA PHE A 166 12.51 -11.65 -8.41
C PHE A 166 11.94 -11.73 -9.83
N PRO A 167 12.77 -11.89 -10.90
CA PRO A 167 12.26 -11.93 -12.27
C PRO A 167 11.11 -12.93 -12.43
N GLY A 168 9.98 -12.47 -13.00
CA GLY A 168 8.77 -13.26 -13.20
C GLY A 168 7.83 -13.36 -12.01
N ILE A 169 8.04 -12.58 -10.93
CA ILE A 169 7.15 -12.56 -9.76
C ILE A 169 5.71 -12.20 -10.14
N GLU A 170 5.51 -11.37 -11.15
CA GLU A 170 4.19 -10.97 -11.67
C GLU A 170 3.43 -12.17 -12.25
N GLN A 171 4.13 -13.07 -12.93
CA GLN A 171 3.55 -14.29 -13.47
C GLN A 171 3.27 -15.33 -12.38
N ASP A 172 4.13 -15.42 -11.37
CA ASP A 172 3.92 -16.30 -10.22
C ASP A 172 2.70 -15.82 -9.41
N LEU A 173 2.56 -14.50 -9.21
CA LEU A 173 1.40 -13.89 -8.57
C LEU A 173 0.12 -14.18 -9.37
N LYS A 174 0.13 -13.99 -10.69
CA LYS A 174 -1.01 -14.31 -11.56
C LYS A 174 -1.46 -15.76 -11.37
N LYS A 175 -0.53 -16.71 -11.54
CA LYS A 175 -0.82 -18.15 -11.39
C LYS A 175 -1.47 -18.45 -10.04
N ARG A 176 -1.01 -17.79 -8.97
CA ARG A 176 -1.53 -18.04 -7.64
C ARG A 176 -2.90 -17.46 -7.44
N LEU A 177 -3.14 -16.23 -7.84
CA LEU A 177 -4.47 -15.61 -7.79
C LEU A 177 -5.50 -16.36 -8.65
N GLU A 178 -5.08 -16.82 -9.83
CA GLU A 178 -5.91 -17.65 -10.73
C GLU A 178 -6.31 -18.98 -10.06
N ALA A 179 -5.32 -19.69 -9.50
CA ALA A 179 -5.55 -20.97 -8.81
C ALA A 179 -6.46 -20.84 -7.59
N ARG A 180 -6.49 -19.67 -6.94
CA ARG A 180 -7.35 -19.35 -5.79
C ARG A 180 -8.67 -18.70 -6.19
N GLY A 181 -8.93 -18.47 -7.50
CA GLY A 181 -10.17 -17.85 -8.00
C GLY A 181 -10.34 -16.38 -7.60
N TRP A 182 -9.24 -15.63 -7.49
CA TRP A 182 -9.25 -14.21 -7.07
C TRP A 182 -9.16 -13.22 -8.25
N LEU A 183 -8.80 -13.67 -9.46
CA LEU A 183 -8.69 -12.79 -10.62
C LEU A 183 -10.03 -12.21 -11.09
N ASP A 184 -11.13 -12.94 -10.86
CA ASP A 184 -12.47 -12.58 -11.31
C ASP A 184 -13.36 -12.04 -10.17
N LYS A 185 -12.75 -11.50 -9.10
CA LYS A 185 -13.46 -10.84 -7.99
C LYS A 185 -13.34 -9.30 -8.14
N PRO A 186 -14.30 -8.60 -8.78
CA PRO A 186 -14.22 -7.15 -8.99
C PRO A 186 -13.98 -6.40 -7.69
N GLY A 187 -13.08 -5.42 -7.71
CA GLY A 187 -12.75 -4.58 -6.56
C GLY A 187 -12.10 -5.32 -5.38
N LYS A 188 -11.81 -6.63 -5.49
CA LYS A 188 -11.24 -7.43 -4.39
C LYS A 188 -9.73 -7.63 -4.46
N VAL A 189 -9.11 -7.36 -5.59
CA VAL A 189 -7.65 -7.37 -5.73
C VAL A 189 -7.20 -6.05 -6.30
N ILE A 190 -6.24 -5.42 -5.65
CA ILE A 190 -5.50 -4.28 -6.17
C ILE A 190 -4.02 -4.64 -6.13
N LEU A 191 -3.32 -4.43 -7.23
CA LEU A 191 -1.87 -4.64 -7.32
C LEU A 191 -1.16 -3.31 -7.22
N GLN A 192 0.01 -3.28 -6.59
CA GLN A 192 0.82 -2.07 -6.50
C GLN A 192 2.30 -2.36 -6.67
N THR A 193 3.04 -1.34 -7.06
CA THR A 193 4.50 -1.40 -7.18
C THR A 193 5.10 0.00 -7.29
N PHE A 194 6.34 0.16 -6.85
CA PHE A 194 7.17 1.35 -7.15
C PHE A 194 7.84 1.26 -8.53
N ASP A 195 7.96 0.06 -9.07
CA ASP A 195 8.71 -0.21 -10.29
C ASP A 195 7.83 -0.08 -11.53
N ARG A 196 8.23 0.80 -12.46
CA ARG A 196 7.48 1.06 -13.71
C ARG A 196 7.46 -0.14 -14.66
N ASN A 197 8.53 -0.95 -14.66
CA ASN A 197 8.57 -2.14 -15.49
C ASN A 197 7.66 -3.23 -14.92
N SER A 198 7.68 -3.43 -13.61
CA SER A 198 6.75 -4.34 -12.94
C SER A 198 5.30 -3.92 -13.14
N LEU A 199 4.97 -2.60 -13.06
CA LEU A 199 3.63 -2.11 -13.38
C LEU A 199 3.16 -2.56 -14.77
N LYS A 200 4.04 -2.41 -15.78
CA LYS A 200 3.74 -2.85 -17.15
C LYS A 200 3.55 -4.37 -17.22
N LEU A 201 4.44 -5.15 -16.60
CA LEU A 201 4.35 -6.61 -16.57
C LEU A 201 3.08 -7.09 -15.84
N LEU A 202 2.68 -6.44 -14.74
CA LEU A 202 1.42 -6.69 -14.06
C LEU A 202 0.21 -6.39 -14.97
N HIS A 203 0.28 -5.30 -15.74
CA HIS A 203 -0.79 -4.96 -16.69
C HIS A 203 -0.88 -5.97 -17.83
N GLU A 204 0.24 -6.39 -18.39
CA GLU A 204 0.28 -7.42 -19.44
C GLU A 204 -0.20 -8.79 -18.92
N ALA A 205 0.16 -9.13 -17.69
CA ALA A 205 -0.23 -10.43 -17.09
C ALA A 205 -1.70 -10.48 -16.68
N MET A 206 -2.23 -9.40 -16.09
CA MET A 206 -3.55 -9.32 -15.46
C MET A 206 -4.24 -7.99 -15.81
N PRO A 207 -4.59 -7.73 -17.09
CA PRO A 207 -5.12 -6.43 -17.53
C PRO A 207 -6.40 -6.01 -16.80
N GLN A 208 -7.23 -6.97 -16.38
CA GLN A 208 -8.51 -6.75 -15.69
C GLN A 208 -8.36 -6.37 -14.21
N VAL A 209 -7.23 -6.69 -13.57
CA VAL A 209 -7.01 -6.39 -12.14
C VAL A 209 -6.57 -4.94 -11.97
N PRO A 210 -7.16 -4.13 -11.08
CA PRO A 210 -6.72 -2.76 -10.77
C PRO A 210 -5.25 -2.68 -10.32
N LYS A 211 -4.53 -1.66 -10.80
CA LYS A 211 -3.13 -1.40 -10.43
C LYS A 211 -2.92 0.02 -9.96
N ILE A 212 -2.00 0.19 -9.03
CA ILE A 212 -1.56 1.47 -8.46
C ILE A 212 -0.04 1.60 -8.65
N LEU A 213 0.41 2.74 -9.15
CA LEU A 213 1.83 3.11 -9.12
C LEU A 213 2.13 3.85 -7.83
N LEU A 214 3.00 3.29 -7.01
CA LEU A 214 3.48 3.94 -5.79
C LEU A 214 4.45 5.07 -6.14
N LEU A 215 4.33 6.20 -5.43
CA LEU A 215 5.09 7.41 -5.69
C LEU A 215 5.82 7.89 -4.43
N TRP A 216 7.09 8.22 -4.57
CA TRP A 216 7.88 8.91 -3.57
C TRP A 216 8.94 9.79 -4.24
N VAL A 217 9.56 10.71 -3.49
CA VAL A 217 10.60 11.60 -4.01
C VAL A 217 11.96 11.03 -3.66
N ALA A 218 12.68 10.53 -4.65
CA ALA A 218 14.02 9.99 -4.55
C ALA A 218 14.67 9.88 -5.93
N LYS A 219 16.00 9.73 -6.00
CA LYS A 219 16.67 9.37 -7.26
C LYS A 219 16.14 8.05 -7.80
N GLY A 220 15.84 8.03 -9.10
CA GLY A 220 15.23 6.86 -9.76
C GLY A 220 13.72 6.74 -9.60
N SER A 221 13.11 7.60 -8.76
CA SER A 221 11.67 7.82 -8.64
C SER A 221 11.34 9.27 -9.06
N ILE A 222 10.39 9.95 -8.40
CA ILE A 222 10.19 11.40 -8.64
C ILE A 222 11.47 12.11 -8.26
N GLU A 223 12.14 12.75 -9.22
CA GLU A 223 13.42 13.41 -9.00
C GLU A 223 13.28 14.55 -7.97
N PRO A 224 14.14 14.57 -6.94
CA PRO A 224 14.07 15.58 -5.90
C PRO A 224 14.59 16.95 -6.37
N ALA A 225 13.96 18.02 -5.91
CA ALA A 225 14.43 19.40 -6.13
C ALA A 225 15.86 19.64 -5.61
N SER A 226 16.25 18.93 -4.55
CA SER A 226 17.61 18.98 -3.99
C SER A 226 18.67 18.36 -4.91
N GLY A 227 18.26 17.47 -5.84
CA GLY A 227 19.18 16.68 -6.66
C GLY A 227 20.00 15.63 -5.88
N GLN A 228 19.72 15.43 -4.59
CA GLN A 228 20.47 14.55 -3.69
C GLN A 228 19.59 13.38 -3.20
N ASP A 229 20.21 12.25 -2.93
CA ASP A 229 19.63 11.20 -2.12
C ASP A 229 20.09 11.26 -0.65
N PHE A 230 19.54 10.40 0.21
CA PHE A 230 19.88 10.39 1.63
C PHE A 230 21.36 10.08 1.88
N ALA A 231 21.93 9.14 1.13
CA ALA A 231 23.32 8.75 1.31
C ALA A 231 24.31 9.87 0.94
N GLU A 232 23.95 10.69 -0.04
CA GLU A 232 24.75 11.85 -0.48
C GLU A 232 24.60 13.07 0.43
N SER A 233 23.49 13.18 1.17
CA SER A 233 23.17 14.35 2.00
C SER A 233 24.04 14.49 3.23
N GLY A 234 24.61 13.39 3.74
CA GLY A 234 25.34 13.34 5.00
C GLY A 234 24.45 13.47 6.25
N GLU A 235 23.13 13.51 6.08
CA GLU A 235 22.17 13.60 7.19
C GLU A 235 22.04 12.27 7.93
N GLN A 236 21.63 12.33 9.21
CA GLN A 236 21.48 11.16 10.07
C GLN A 236 20.00 10.75 10.22
N ASP A 237 19.07 11.69 10.10
CA ASP A 237 17.64 11.44 10.22
C ASP A 237 17.02 11.25 8.83
N LYS A 238 16.81 9.96 8.49
CA LYS A 238 16.25 9.57 7.20
C LYS A 238 14.81 10.07 7.01
N SER A 239 13.99 10.02 8.05
CA SER A 239 12.59 10.47 7.99
C SER A 239 12.51 11.98 7.79
N ALA A 240 13.28 12.76 8.55
CA ALA A 240 13.34 14.20 8.39
C ALA A 240 13.91 14.60 7.02
N PHE A 241 14.89 13.86 6.50
CA PHE A 241 15.40 14.10 5.14
C PHE A 241 14.30 13.94 4.10
N TYR A 242 13.64 12.77 4.04
CA TYR A 242 12.61 12.51 3.02
C TYR A 242 11.36 13.39 3.19
N ALA A 243 10.98 13.73 4.42
CA ALA A 243 9.85 14.63 4.68
C ALA A 243 10.02 16.03 4.06
N ARG A 244 11.27 16.48 3.90
CA ARG A 244 11.59 17.79 3.29
C ARG A 244 11.75 17.76 1.78
N GLN A 245 11.87 16.57 1.18
CA GLN A 245 12.03 16.47 -0.26
C GLN A 245 10.76 16.93 -0.99
N GLN A 246 10.95 17.60 -2.10
CA GLN A 246 9.87 18.00 -3.00
C GLN A 246 10.23 17.53 -4.41
N PRO A 247 9.24 17.27 -5.27
CA PRO A 247 9.49 17.04 -6.69
C PRO A 247 10.34 18.18 -7.26
N LYS A 248 11.22 17.88 -8.19
CA LYS A 248 12.06 18.85 -8.90
C LYS A 248 11.26 20.05 -9.41
N ASP A 249 10.11 19.78 -9.99
CA ASP A 249 9.13 20.77 -10.42
C ASP A 249 7.76 20.11 -10.64
N ARG A 250 6.76 20.94 -11.01
CA ARG A 250 5.41 20.45 -11.32
C ARG A 250 5.40 19.48 -12.51
N ALA A 251 6.21 19.72 -13.53
CA ALA A 251 6.26 18.89 -14.74
C ALA A 251 6.79 17.48 -14.41
N GLU A 252 7.76 17.40 -13.50
CA GLU A 252 8.26 16.11 -12.97
C GLU A 252 7.15 15.27 -12.35
N PHE A 253 6.35 15.87 -11.43
CA PHE A 253 5.23 15.15 -10.83
C PHE A 253 4.21 14.70 -11.90
N LEU A 254 3.82 15.58 -12.82
CA LEU A 254 2.84 15.24 -13.87
C LEU A 254 3.35 14.13 -14.80
N ARG A 255 4.66 14.07 -15.06
CA ARG A 255 5.30 13.00 -15.84
C ARG A 255 5.09 11.62 -15.19
N TRP A 256 5.14 11.54 -13.85
CA TRP A 256 4.89 10.29 -13.14
C TRP A 256 3.43 9.86 -13.20
N LEU A 257 2.48 10.80 -13.21
CA LEU A 257 1.07 10.48 -13.49
C LEU A 257 0.91 9.91 -14.91
N ASP A 258 1.65 10.44 -15.89
CA ASP A 258 1.64 9.92 -17.26
C ASP A 258 2.23 8.50 -17.33
N TYR A 259 3.30 8.21 -16.59
CA TYR A 259 3.82 6.86 -16.46
C TYR A 259 2.81 5.89 -15.83
N ALA A 260 2.13 6.29 -14.76
CA ALA A 260 1.08 5.48 -14.15
C ALA A 260 -0.01 5.12 -15.17
N LYS A 261 -0.52 6.13 -15.88
CA LYS A 261 -1.58 5.93 -16.89
C LYS A 261 -1.11 5.04 -18.03
N ALA A 262 0.07 5.31 -18.60
CA ALA A 262 0.65 4.54 -19.69
C ALA A 262 0.95 3.07 -19.29
N GLY A 263 1.28 2.82 -18.01
CA GLY A 263 1.49 1.50 -17.45
C GLY A 263 0.20 0.75 -17.08
N GLY A 264 -0.97 1.32 -17.36
CA GLY A 264 -2.27 0.70 -17.09
C GLY A 264 -2.74 0.81 -15.64
N ALA A 265 -2.16 1.73 -14.85
CA ALA A 265 -2.64 2.01 -13.50
C ALA A 265 -3.99 2.74 -13.54
N ILE A 266 -4.84 2.43 -12.55
CA ILE A 266 -6.10 3.11 -12.27
C ILE A 266 -5.94 4.21 -11.21
N GLY A 267 -4.77 4.29 -10.60
CA GLY A 267 -4.47 5.27 -9.57
C GLY A 267 -2.99 5.32 -9.21
N THR A 268 -2.66 6.21 -8.28
CA THR A 268 -1.34 6.38 -7.69
C THR A 268 -1.39 6.19 -6.18
N GLY A 269 -0.30 5.69 -5.61
CA GLY A 269 -0.07 5.61 -4.17
C GLY A 269 1.02 6.61 -3.76
N PRO A 270 0.70 7.89 -3.56
CA PRO A 270 1.67 8.88 -3.16
C PRO A 270 2.06 8.76 -1.70
N SER A 271 3.32 9.09 -1.38
CA SER A 271 3.76 9.28 0.00
C SER A 271 3.15 10.53 0.64
N ALA A 272 3.12 10.58 1.97
CA ALA A 272 2.75 11.77 2.72
C ALA A 272 3.70 12.04 3.87
N ILE A 273 3.76 13.31 4.27
CA ILE A 273 4.41 13.71 5.51
C ILE A 273 3.45 13.44 6.68
N ARG A 274 3.99 12.85 7.74
CA ARG A 274 3.26 12.64 9.01
C ARG A 274 3.56 13.79 9.97
N THR A 275 2.54 14.20 10.72
CA THR A 275 2.70 15.27 11.72
C THR A 275 3.69 14.90 12.82
N ASP A 276 3.76 13.60 13.19
CA ASP A 276 4.70 13.10 14.20
C ASP A 276 6.12 12.85 13.67
N LEU A 277 6.37 13.02 12.36
CA LEU A 277 7.64 12.74 11.68
C LEU A 277 8.19 11.33 12.01
N GLY A 278 7.32 10.35 12.27
CA GLY A 278 7.72 8.98 12.54
C GLY A 278 8.50 8.32 11.40
N GLU A 279 9.06 7.14 11.65
CA GLU A 279 9.94 6.41 10.71
C GLU A 279 9.39 6.25 9.29
N GLN A 280 8.08 6.29 9.13
CA GLN A 280 7.39 6.20 7.84
C GLN A 280 6.91 7.56 7.31
N SER A 281 7.50 8.66 7.79
CA SER A 281 7.24 9.99 7.24
C SER A 281 8.05 10.21 5.97
N TYR A 282 7.39 10.65 4.92
CA TYR A 282 7.99 10.89 3.60
C TYR A 282 7.55 12.25 3.05
N SER A 283 7.92 12.52 1.80
CA SER A 283 7.54 13.74 1.07
C SER A 283 6.03 13.91 0.97
N ASP A 284 5.56 15.16 1.04
CA ASP A 284 4.14 15.49 0.89
C ASP A 284 3.73 15.53 -0.59
N LEU A 285 3.28 14.40 -1.09
CA LEU A 285 2.79 14.24 -2.46
C LEU A 285 1.25 14.23 -2.56
N ILE A 286 0.55 14.66 -1.49
CA ILE A 286 -0.93 14.74 -1.46
C ILE A 286 -1.44 16.18 -1.39
N GLN A 287 -0.67 17.15 -1.90
CA GLN A 287 -1.16 18.53 -1.99
C GLN A 287 -2.43 18.57 -2.86
N PRO A 288 -3.41 19.47 -2.56
CA PRO A 288 -4.69 19.50 -3.29
C PRO A 288 -4.54 19.54 -4.82
N TRP A 289 -3.57 20.30 -5.35
CA TRP A 289 -3.32 20.38 -6.79
C TRP A 289 -2.77 19.07 -7.38
N MET A 290 -2.02 18.27 -6.58
CA MET A 290 -1.47 16.97 -7.00
C MET A 290 -2.59 15.95 -7.14
N ASN A 291 -3.47 15.89 -6.13
CA ASN A 291 -4.63 15.00 -6.14
C ASN A 291 -5.61 15.37 -7.25
N GLN A 292 -5.87 16.68 -7.45
CA GLN A 292 -6.69 17.14 -8.56
C GLN A 292 -6.08 16.75 -9.92
N ALA A 293 -4.77 16.90 -10.09
CA ALA A 293 -4.10 16.49 -11.33
C ALA A 293 -4.18 14.97 -11.56
N SER A 294 -4.18 14.16 -10.50
CA SER A 294 -4.41 12.72 -10.59
C SER A 294 -5.84 12.42 -11.05
N HIS A 295 -6.83 13.04 -10.42
CA HIS A 295 -8.24 12.89 -10.79
C HIS A 295 -8.53 13.37 -12.24
N ASP A 296 -7.94 14.48 -12.67
CA ASP A 296 -8.08 14.98 -14.04
C ASP A 296 -7.55 13.99 -15.09
N LYS A 297 -6.59 13.15 -14.71
CA LYS A 297 -6.08 12.03 -15.53
C LYS A 297 -6.88 10.73 -15.35
N GLY A 298 -7.93 10.74 -14.51
CA GLY A 298 -8.73 9.56 -14.19
C GLY A 298 -7.99 8.55 -13.32
N LEU A 299 -7.15 9.04 -12.40
CA LEU A 299 -6.37 8.23 -11.44
C LEU A 299 -6.87 8.47 -10.02
N LEU A 300 -7.14 7.38 -9.29
CA LEU A 300 -7.38 7.40 -7.85
C LEU A 300 -6.12 7.77 -7.08
N VAL A 301 -6.28 8.23 -5.84
CA VAL A 301 -5.18 8.58 -4.92
C VAL A 301 -5.32 7.79 -3.63
N HIS A 302 -4.45 6.80 -3.41
CA HIS A 302 -4.38 6.00 -2.19
C HIS A 302 -3.08 6.30 -1.46
N VAL A 303 -3.13 7.16 -0.44
CA VAL A 303 -1.93 7.68 0.27
C VAL A 303 -1.36 6.68 1.26
N TYR A 304 -0.04 6.59 1.37
CA TYR A 304 0.69 5.83 2.39
C TYR A 304 1.65 6.71 3.20
N THR A 305 1.92 6.43 4.45
CA THR A 305 1.18 5.66 5.44
C THR A 305 0.83 6.62 6.56
N LEU A 306 -0.45 6.78 6.85
CA LEU A 306 -0.94 7.72 7.84
C LEU A 306 -1.59 6.96 9.01
N ASP A 307 -1.36 7.45 10.24
CA ASP A 307 -1.80 6.76 11.46
C ASP A 307 -2.55 7.66 12.46
N GLU A 308 -2.50 8.98 12.27
CA GLU A 308 -3.07 9.94 13.20
C GLU A 308 -4.29 10.65 12.60
N ALA A 309 -5.29 10.93 13.44
CA ALA A 309 -6.53 11.56 13.01
C ALA A 309 -6.31 12.93 12.33
N VAL A 310 -5.30 13.69 12.76
CA VAL A 310 -4.92 14.97 12.16
C VAL A 310 -4.43 14.79 10.72
N ASP A 311 -3.69 13.72 10.45
CA ASP A 311 -3.17 13.41 9.12
C ASP A 311 -4.27 12.83 8.23
N PHE A 312 -5.20 12.03 8.78
CA PHE A 312 -6.39 11.57 8.06
C PHE A 312 -7.25 12.76 7.60
N ASP A 313 -7.50 13.73 8.49
CA ASP A 313 -8.29 14.93 8.18
C ASP A 313 -7.61 15.78 7.08
N LYS A 314 -6.27 15.95 7.17
CA LYS A 314 -5.49 16.63 6.13
C LYS A 314 -5.62 15.92 4.79
N ALA A 315 -5.45 14.60 4.75
CA ALA A 315 -5.53 13.79 3.54
C ALA A 315 -6.93 13.86 2.90
N MET A 316 -7.99 13.72 3.71
CA MET A 316 -9.37 13.80 3.21
C MET A 316 -9.71 15.19 2.67
N LYS A 317 -9.29 16.26 3.33
CA LYS A 317 -9.45 17.64 2.83
C LYS A 317 -8.67 17.89 1.54
N ALA A 318 -7.57 17.19 1.34
CA ALA A 318 -6.77 17.27 0.12
C ALA A 318 -7.36 16.46 -1.05
N GLY A 319 -8.41 15.66 -0.84
CA GLY A 319 -9.08 14.88 -1.89
C GLY A 319 -8.47 13.49 -2.12
N VAL A 320 -7.96 12.84 -1.07
CA VAL A 320 -7.46 11.45 -1.13
C VAL A 320 -8.63 10.45 -1.15
N ASP A 321 -8.52 9.36 -1.90
CA ASP A 321 -9.56 8.36 -2.10
C ASP A 321 -9.44 7.14 -1.20
N GLY A 322 -8.26 6.91 -0.61
CA GLY A 322 -8.00 5.81 0.31
C GLY A 322 -6.71 6.02 1.09
N ILE A 323 -6.64 5.43 2.27
CA ILE A 323 -5.53 5.61 3.20
C ILE A 323 -4.95 4.25 3.61
N PHE A 324 -3.64 4.07 3.40
CA PHE A 324 -2.86 3.03 4.05
C PHE A 324 -2.58 3.46 5.48
N THR A 325 -2.90 2.59 6.43
CA THR A 325 -2.71 2.86 7.85
C THR A 325 -2.28 1.61 8.61
N ASN A 326 -1.37 1.79 9.57
CA ASN A 326 -1.05 0.76 10.56
C ASN A 326 -2.15 0.65 11.62
N ARG A 327 -2.98 1.70 11.78
CA ARG A 327 -4.04 1.86 12.77
C ARG A 327 -5.43 1.72 12.15
N ALA A 328 -5.72 0.55 11.57
CA ALA A 328 -6.99 0.32 10.87
C ALA A 328 -8.23 0.67 11.74
N GLY A 329 -8.21 0.33 13.04
CA GLY A 329 -9.29 0.68 13.96
C GLY A 329 -9.47 2.18 14.15
N GLU A 330 -8.37 2.96 14.21
CA GLU A 330 -8.43 4.41 14.31
C GLU A 330 -9.03 5.06 13.06
N LEU A 331 -8.63 4.59 11.87
CA LEU A 331 -9.18 5.08 10.62
C LEU A 331 -10.66 4.70 10.47
N MET A 332 -11.07 3.50 10.93
CA MET A 332 -12.49 3.11 10.98
C MET A 332 -13.30 4.06 11.88
N ARG A 333 -12.77 4.41 13.06
CA ARG A 333 -13.41 5.40 13.97
C ARG A 333 -13.49 6.76 13.32
N PHE A 334 -12.42 7.23 12.69
CA PHE A 334 -12.39 8.51 11.99
C PHE A 334 -13.47 8.59 10.89
N TYR A 335 -13.64 7.51 10.11
CA TYR A 335 -14.71 7.41 9.11
C TYR A 335 -16.09 7.12 9.68
N LYS A 336 -16.22 6.98 11.01
CA LYS A 336 -17.47 6.60 11.70
C LYS A 336 -18.07 5.30 11.18
N ARG A 337 -17.21 4.37 10.75
CA ARG A 337 -17.65 3.05 10.32
C ARG A 337 -17.88 2.14 11.53
N PRO A 338 -18.90 1.26 11.50
CA PRO A 338 -19.21 0.39 12.62
C PRO A 338 -18.08 -0.63 12.82
N MET A 339 -17.66 -0.79 14.07
CA MET A 339 -16.75 -1.85 14.51
C MET A 339 -17.44 -2.71 15.55
N PRO A 340 -17.27 -4.04 15.53
CA PRO A 340 -17.95 -4.92 16.47
C PRO A 340 -17.41 -4.78 17.90
N GLN A 341 -16.11 -4.53 18.05
CA GLN A 341 -15.37 -4.43 19.31
C GLN A 341 -14.08 -3.60 19.09
N ASN A 342 -13.41 -3.20 20.16
CA ASN A 342 -12.10 -2.57 20.06
C ASN A 342 -10.98 -3.61 19.78
N GLU A 343 -9.81 -3.14 19.40
CA GLU A 343 -8.67 -3.94 18.98
C GLU A 343 -8.26 -4.97 20.04
N GLY A 344 -8.16 -4.54 21.32
CA GLY A 344 -7.79 -5.42 22.41
C GLY A 344 -8.82 -6.52 22.70
N GLN A 345 -10.11 -6.24 22.55
CA GLN A 345 -11.18 -7.23 22.67
C GLN A 345 -11.14 -8.24 21.53
N LEU A 346 -10.95 -7.74 20.30
CA LEU A 346 -10.83 -8.61 19.13
C LEU A 346 -9.62 -9.52 19.20
N LEU A 347 -8.44 -9.00 19.59
CA LEU A 347 -7.24 -9.83 19.76
C LEU A 347 -7.48 -10.94 20.78
N ARG A 348 -8.07 -10.65 21.95
CA ARG A 348 -8.39 -11.70 22.94
C ARG A 348 -9.38 -12.73 22.37
N LYS A 349 -10.40 -12.32 21.62
CA LYS A 349 -11.35 -13.24 20.99
C LYS A 349 -10.67 -14.14 19.95
N LEU A 350 -9.65 -13.63 19.27
CA LEU A 350 -8.83 -14.35 18.28
C LEU A 350 -7.76 -15.25 18.92
N GLY A 351 -7.59 -15.22 20.25
CA GLY A 351 -6.60 -16.03 20.96
C GLY A 351 -5.25 -15.35 21.16
N TYR A 352 -5.20 -14.02 21.01
CA TYR A 352 -3.99 -13.21 21.18
C TYR A 352 -4.04 -12.25 22.35
#